data_fc40abe45e5e1b7c692fc09fef6c231f
#
_entry.id   fc40abe45e5e1b7c692fc09fef6c231f
#
_cell.length_a   1.000
_cell.length_b   1.000
_cell.length_c   1.000
_cell.angle_alpha   90.00
_cell.angle_beta   90.00
_cell.angle_gamma   90.00
#
_symmetry.space_group_name_H-M   'P 1'
#
loop_
_entity.id
_entity.type
_entity.pdbx_description
1 polymer ?
#
loop_
_entity_poly.entity_id
_entity_poly.type
_entity_poly.pdbx_seq_one_letter_code
_entity_poly.pdbx_strand_id
1 'polypeptide(L)'
;MLTACEPAPKSAQNSEASAPAPVEPLTEAEKAQVLASLPAPYNTANLEEGKKQFGKCRSCHVLIETTATTTGPHLYGVLGRKAGTEGSYPYSDAMKAHNVTWDFATLDAFLTKPRDAVPGTKMAFLGIKDAKDRENLLAYIAVETAKKPQ
;
A
#
# COMPACT_ATOMS: atom_id res chain seq x y z
N MET A 1 66.02 -14.62 -27.02
CA MET A 1 64.58 -14.49 -27.45
C MET A 1 63.74 -14.50 -26.23
N LEU A 2 63.28 -13.32 -25.82
CA LEU A 2 62.43 -13.09 -24.65
C LEU A 2 61.04 -12.76 -25.16
N THR A 3 60.08 -13.68 -24.95
CA THR A 3 58.67 -13.46 -25.27
C THR A 3 57.97 -12.87 -24.06
N ALA A 4 57.55 -11.61 -24.18
CA ALA A 4 56.77 -10.90 -23.18
C ALA A 4 55.33 -11.41 -23.20
N CYS A 5 54.82 -11.80 -22.04
CA CYS A 5 53.44 -12.18 -21.81
C CYS A 5 52.65 -10.91 -21.37
N GLU A 6 51.78 -10.41 -22.25
CA GLU A 6 50.84 -9.31 -21.92
C GLU A 6 49.68 -9.84 -21.09
N PRO A 7 49.31 -9.19 -20.00
CA PRO A 7 48.08 -9.53 -19.31
C PRO A 7 46.87 -8.84 -19.96
N ALA A 8 45.83 -9.62 -20.26
CA ALA A 8 44.57 -9.17 -20.80
C ALA A 8 43.82 -8.24 -19.80
N PRO A 9 43.09 -7.21 -20.28
CA PRO A 9 42.33 -6.32 -19.43
C PRO A 9 41.09 -7.04 -18.87
N LYS A 10 40.96 -7.03 -17.55
CA LYS A 10 39.76 -7.46 -16.86
C LYS A 10 38.66 -6.42 -17.11
N SER A 11 37.66 -6.79 -17.90
CA SER A 11 36.41 -6.07 -18.07
C SER A 11 35.66 -6.07 -16.74
N ALA A 12 35.68 -4.97 -16.02
CA ALA A 12 34.82 -4.73 -14.90
C ALA A 12 33.39 -4.42 -15.44
N GLN A 13 32.53 -5.43 -15.42
CA GLN A 13 31.11 -5.21 -15.62
C GLN A 13 30.57 -4.49 -14.39
N ASN A 14 30.38 -3.19 -14.54
CA ASN A 14 29.71 -2.34 -13.58
C ASN A 14 28.21 -2.68 -13.66
N SER A 15 27.72 -3.56 -12.77
CA SER A 15 26.30 -3.77 -12.55
C SER A 15 25.78 -2.55 -11.78
N GLU A 16 25.45 -1.48 -12.51
CA GLU A 16 24.60 -0.43 -11.96
C GLU A 16 23.24 -1.05 -11.63
N ALA A 17 23.04 -1.31 -10.34
CA ALA A 17 21.72 -1.58 -9.83
C ALA A 17 20.87 -0.32 -10.11
N SER A 18 20.05 -0.40 -11.15
CA SER A 18 19.07 0.63 -11.49
C SER A 18 18.17 0.85 -10.29
N ALA A 19 18.30 2.00 -9.65
CA ALA A 19 17.33 2.43 -8.65
C ALA A 19 15.94 2.46 -9.31
N PRO A 20 14.88 1.98 -8.64
CA PRO A 20 13.55 2.04 -9.20
C PRO A 20 13.22 3.48 -9.55
N ALA A 21 12.76 3.70 -10.80
CA ALA A 21 12.35 5.02 -11.26
C ALA A 21 11.27 5.59 -10.33
N PRO A 22 11.27 6.91 -10.06
CA PRO A 22 10.23 7.54 -9.27
C PRO A 22 8.86 7.18 -9.87
N VAL A 23 7.99 6.59 -9.07
CA VAL A 23 6.62 6.28 -9.50
C VAL A 23 5.89 7.62 -9.60
N GLU A 24 5.69 8.10 -10.82
CA GLU A 24 4.90 9.31 -11.04
C GLU A 24 3.47 9.11 -10.55
N PRO A 25 2.87 10.09 -9.87
CA PRO A 25 1.49 10.00 -9.42
C PRO A 25 0.55 9.85 -10.63
N LEU A 26 -0.57 9.15 -10.41
CA LEU A 26 -1.61 9.02 -11.44
C LEU A 26 -2.21 10.39 -11.75
N THR A 27 -2.44 10.63 -13.04
CA THR A 27 -3.24 11.77 -13.51
C THR A 27 -4.71 11.60 -13.09
N GLU A 28 -5.48 12.66 -13.07
CA GLU A 28 -6.91 12.60 -12.73
C GLU A 28 -7.69 11.68 -13.71
N ALA A 29 -7.30 11.64 -14.99
CA ALA A 29 -7.89 10.73 -15.97
C ALA A 29 -7.59 9.25 -15.64
N GLU A 30 -6.35 8.94 -15.26
CA GLU A 30 -5.94 7.59 -14.82
C GLU A 30 -6.66 7.19 -13.53
N LYS A 31 -6.78 8.09 -12.57
CA LYS A 31 -7.56 7.86 -11.33
C LYS A 31 -9.02 7.55 -11.63
N ALA A 32 -9.64 8.28 -12.55
CA ALA A 32 -11.01 8.02 -12.97
C ALA A 32 -11.17 6.64 -13.63
N GLN A 33 -10.21 6.21 -14.43
CA GLN A 33 -10.20 4.87 -15.04
C GLN A 33 -10.04 3.78 -13.96
N VAL A 34 -9.13 3.96 -13.04
CA VAL A 34 -8.95 3.01 -11.91
C VAL A 34 -10.23 2.92 -11.10
N LEU A 35 -10.82 4.06 -10.72
CA LEU A 35 -12.09 4.10 -9.98
C LEU A 35 -13.18 3.31 -10.72
N ALA A 36 -13.38 3.58 -12.01
CA ALA A 36 -14.39 2.90 -12.81
C ALA A 36 -14.17 1.37 -12.90
N SER A 37 -12.94 0.90 -12.75
CA SER A 37 -12.58 -0.51 -12.79
C SER A 37 -12.78 -1.24 -11.45
N LEU A 38 -13.02 -0.52 -10.35
CA LEU A 38 -13.27 -1.12 -9.06
C LEU A 38 -14.60 -1.90 -9.04
N PRO A 39 -14.73 -2.91 -8.18
CA PRO A 39 -16.02 -3.59 -8.02
C PRO A 39 -17.06 -2.65 -7.41
N ALA A 40 -18.34 -2.86 -7.74
CA ALA A 40 -19.42 -2.16 -7.07
C ALA A 40 -19.46 -2.51 -5.57
N PRO A 41 -19.75 -1.55 -4.67
CA PRO A 41 -20.16 -0.17 -4.93
C PRO A 41 -18.99 0.84 -5.05
N TYR A 42 -17.74 0.40 -4.93
CA TYR A 42 -16.54 1.26 -4.88
C TYR A 42 -16.30 2.05 -6.16
N ASN A 43 -16.74 1.54 -7.32
CA ASN A 43 -16.61 2.19 -8.63
C ASN A 43 -17.42 3.49 -8.78
N THR A 44 -18.30 3.79 -7.85
CA THR A 44 -19.11 5.03 -7.81
C THR A 44 -18.80 5.88 -6.58
N ALA A 45 -17.74 5.56 -5.86
CA ALA A 45 -17.36 6.24 -4.64
C ALA A 45 -16.90 7.68 -4.90
N ASN A 46 -17.08 8.54 -3.88
CA ASN A 46 -16.60 9.90 -3.93
C ASN A 46 -15.16 9.98 -3.38
N LEU A 47 -14.18 10.20 -4.26
CA LEU A 47 -12.77 10.23 -3.89
C LEU A 47 -12.41 11.43 -2.99
N GLU A 48 -13.09 12.57 -3.12
CA GLU A 48 -12.87 13.73 -2.25
C GLU A 48 -13.32 13.44 -0.81
N GLU A 49 -14.46 12.78 -0.64
CA GLU A 49 -14.89 12.31 0.68
C GLU A 49 -13.93 11.22 1.21
N GLY A 50 -13.49 10.31 0.36
CA GLY A 50 -12.47 9.30 0.70
C GLY A 50 -11.17 9.93 1.21
N LYS A 51 -10.70 10.97 0.55
CA LYS A 51 -9.54 11.77 0.95
C LYS A 51 -9.74 12.43 2.32
N LYS A 52 -10.92 12.99 2.58
CA LYS A 52 -11.27 13.55 3.90
C LYS A 52 -11.22 12.47 4.98
N GLN A 53 -11.78 11.29 4.72
CA GLN A 53 -11.73 10.17 5.65
C GLN A 53 -10.29 9.69 5.89
N PHE A 54 -9.44 9.66 4.83
CA PHE A 54 -8.01 9.34 4.95
C PHE A 54 -7.26 10.33 5.85
N GLY A 55 -7.76 11.53 6.03
CA GLY A 55 -7.26 12.49 7.02
C GLY A 55 -7.09 11.91 8.42
N LYS A 56 -7.91 10.93 8.80
CA LYS A 56 -7.86 10.22 10.08
C LYS A 56 -6.73 9.17 10.13
N CYS A 57 -6.19 8.79 8.99
CA CYS A 57 -5.20 7.72 8.83
C CYS A 57 -3.76 8.26 8.63
N ARG A 58 -3.64 9.43 8.00
CA ARG A 58 -2.37 9.99 7.51
C ARG A 58 -1.34 10.32 8.59
N SER A 59 -1.76 10.43 9.85
CA SER A 59 -0.83 10.62 10.97
C SER A 59 0.01 9.37 11.27
N CYS A 60 -0.48 8.20 10.83
CA CYS A 60 0.15 6.91 11.09
C CYS A 60 0.51 6.16 9.80
N HIS A 61 -0.17 6.43 8.69
CA HIS A 61 -0.02 5.70 7.43
C HIS A 61 0.31 6.63 6.26
N VAL A 62 1.10 6.10 5.32
CA VAL A 62 1.37 6.71 4.02
C VAL A 62 0.87 5.79 2.90
N LEU A 63 0.57 6.38 1.73
CA LEU A 63 0.05 5.64 0.57
C LEU A 63 1.14 5.28 -0.45
N ILE A 64 2.36 5.75 -0.24
CA ILE A 64 3.51 5.44 -1.10
C ILE A 64 4.25 4.21 -0.58
N GLU A 65 4.91 3.50 -1.49
CA GLU A 65 5.84 2.43 -1.12
C GLU A 65 7.07 3.03 -0.43
N THR A 66 7.38 2.55 0.76
CA THR A 66 8.52 3.03 1.54
C THR A 66 8.97 1.99 2.55
N THR A 67 10.26 1.98 2.86
CA THR A 67 10.83 1.23 3.97
C THR A 67 10.95 2.08 5.24
N ALA A 68 10.62 3.36 5.16
CA ALA A 68 10.61 4.23 6.33
C ALA A 68 9.47 3.80 7.28
N THR A 69 9.83 3.58 8.54
CA THR A 69 8.86 3.23 9.59
C THR A 69 8.12 4.49 10.05
N THR A 70 6.80 4.42 9.98
CA THR A 70 5.90 5.38 10.62
C THR A 70 5.19 4.70 11.80
N THR A 71 4.22 5.36 12.41
CA THR A 71 3.44 4.75 13.50
C THR A 71 2.65 3.50 13.05
N GLY A 72 2.31 3.43 11.76
CA GLY A 72 1.68 2.28 11.11
C GLY A 72 2.42 1.89 9.84
N PRO A 73 2.10 0.73 9.23
CA PRO A 73 2.68 0.33 7.95
C PRO A 73 2.21 1.23 6.81
N HIS A 74 2.99 1.31 5.73
CA HIS A 74 2.50 1.94 4.51
C HIS A 74 1.33 1.13 3.91
N LEU A 75 0.40 1.82 3.26
CA LEU A 75 -0.78 1.20 2.67
C LEU A 75 -0.64 0.93 1.15
N TYR A 76 0.50 1.29 0.55
CA TYR A 76 0.78 0.94 -0.83
C TYR A 76 0.68 -0.58 -1.03
N GLY A 77 -0.16 -1.01 -1.99
CA GLY A 77 -0.39 -2.42 -2.25
C GLY A 77 -1.10 -3.18 -1.12
N VAL A 78 -1.85 -2.51 -0.24
CA VAL A 78 -2.58 -3.16 0.86
C VAL A 78 -3.65 -4.12 0.34
N LEU A 79 -4.37 -3.76 -0.73
CA LEU A 79 -5.30 -4.68 -1.38
C LEU A 79 -4.55 -5.83 -2.04
N GLY A 80 -4.90 -7.05 -1.71
CA GLY A 80 -4.22 -8.27 -2.12
C GLY A 80 -3.03 -8.68 -1.24
N ARG A 81 -2.66 -7.89 -0.23
CA ARG A 81 -1.59 -8.21 0.70
C ARG A 81 -2.11 -9.02 1.89
N LYS A 82 -1.36 -10.02 2.31
CA LYS A 82 -1.67 -10.80 3.52
C LYS A 82 -1.50 -9.93 4.76
N ALA A 83 -2.41 -10.04 5.71
CA ALA A 83 -2.33 -9.30 6.98
C ALA A 83 -1.03 -9.60 7.72
N GLY A 84 -0.42 -8.57 8.30
CA GLY A 84 0.80 -8.70 9.10
C GLY A 84 2.08 -9.03 8.33
N THR A 85 2.13 -8.84 7.02
CA THR A 85 3.28 -9.25 6.18
C THR A 85 4.05 -8.11 5.52
N GLU A 86 3.66 -6.84 5.71
CA GLU A 86 4.50 -5.74 5.24
C GLU A 86 5.81 -5.75 6.06
N GLY A 87 6.95 -5.94 5.35
CA GLY A 87 8.21 -6.36 5.98
C GLY A 87 8.92 -5.31 6.82
N SER A 88 8.59 -4.03 6.68
CA SER A 88 9.24 -2.93 7.40
C SER A 88 8.56 -2.59 8.73
N TYR A 89 7.38 -3.15 9.01
CA TYR A 89 6.59 -2.80 10.18
C TYR A 89 6.53 -3.93 11.23
N PRO A 90 6.77 -3.63 12.53
CA PRO A 90 6.71 -4.62 13.61
C PRO A 90 5.25 -4.85 14.07
N TYR A 91 4.49 -5.66 13.34
CA TYR A 91 3.11 -5.97 13.67
C TYR A 91 2.93 -6.63 15.03
N SER A 92 1.71 -6.51 15.62
CA SER A 92 1.30 -7.32 16.76
C SER A 92 1.19 -8.81 16.39
N ASP A 93 1.35 -9.69 17.37
CA ASP A 93 1.15 -11.13 17.15
C ASP A 93 -0.27 -11.42 16.70
N ALA A 94 -1.26 -10.68 17.21
CA ALA A 94 -2.65 -10.77 16.78
C ALA A 94 -2.79 -10.47 15.28
N MET A 95 -2.14 -9.43 14.76
CA MET A 95 -2.21 -9.09 13.34
C MET A 95 -1.46 -10.12 12.47
N LYS A 96 -0.33 -10.65 12.94
CA LYS A 96 0.39 -11.72 12.24
C LYS A 96 -0.43 -13.02 12.19
N ALA A 97 -1.18 -13.31 13.25
CA ALA A 97 -2.06 -14.48 13.33
C ALA A 97 -3.39 -14.28 12.58
N HIS A 98 -3.73 -13.04 12.22
CA HIS A 98 -4.92 -12.72 11.46
C HIS A 98 -4.76 -13.15 10.00
N ASN A 99 -5.01 -14.39 9.73
CA ASN A 99 -4.66 -15.08 8.48
C ASN A 99 -5.62 -14.75 7.32
N VAL A 100 -5.76 -13.45 7.00
CA VAL A 100 -6.57 -12.98 5.87
C VAL A 100 -5.70 -12.30 4.83
N THR A 101 -6.15 -12.31 3.58
CA THR A 101 -5.65 -11.40 2.54
C THR A 101 -6.59 -10.21 2.49
N TRP A 102 -6.02 -9.01 2.55
CA TRP A 102 -6.80 -7.79 2.55
C TRP A 102 -7.51 -7.59 1.20
N ASP A 103 -8.80 -7.56 1.24
CA ASP A 103 -9.69 -7.14 0.16
C ASP A 103 -10.66 -6.07 0.67
N PHE A 104 -11.57 -5.61 -0.17
CA PHE A 104 -12.53 -4.58 0.24
C PHE A 104 -13.40 -5.03 1.42
N ALA A 105 -13.85 -6.28 1.44
CA ALA A 105 -14.73 -6.78 2.48
C ALA A 105 -14.02 -6.93 3.82
N THR A 106 -12.82 -7.49 3.82
CA THR A 106 -12.01 -7.68 5.04
C THR A 106 -11.50 -6.35 5.60
N LEU A 107 -11.13 -5.39 4.73
CA LEU A 107 -10.76 -4.04 5.15
C LEU A 107 -11.97 -3.26 5.67
N ASP A 108 -13.14 -3.39 5.06
CA ASP A 108 -14.37 -2.75 5.56
C ASP A 108 -14.72 -3.25 6.97
N ALA A 109 -14.68 -4.57 7.18
CA ALA A 109 -14.89 -5.15 8.48
C ALA A 109 -13.87 -4.67 9.53
N PHE A 110 -12.59 -4.64 9.16
CA PHE A 110 -11.51 -4.16 10.02
C PHE A 110 -11.67 -2.68 10.36
N LEU A 111 -11.97 -1.83 9.38
CA LEU A 111 -12.12 -0.39 9.56
C LEU A 111 -13.42 0.00 10.30
N THR A 112 -14.40 -0.88 10.36
CA THR A 112 -15.60 -0.66 11.18
C THR A 112 -15.24 -0.55 12.66
N LYS A 113 -14.41 -1.46 13.16
CA LYS A 113 -13.89 -1.45 14.53
C LYS A 113 -12.66 -2.35 14.65
N PRO A 114 -11.45 -1.80 14.46
CA PRO A 114 -10.22 -2.59 14.37
C PRO A 114 -9.97 -3.54 15.54
N ARG A 115 -10.25 -3.10 16.78
CA ARG A 115 -10.02 -3.92 17.97
C ARG A 115 -10.98 -5.10 18.11
N ASP A 116 -12.15 -5.01 17.51
CA ASP A 116 -13.11 -6.13 17.50
C ASP A 116 -12.76 -7.12 16.38
N ALA A 117 -12.33 -6.61 15.22
CA ALA A 117 -11.90 -7.45 14.10
C ALA A 117 -10.58 -8.18 14.39
N VAL A 118 -9.62 -7.51 15.04
CA VAL A 118 -8.32 -8.07 15.41
C VAL A 118 -8.03 -7.72 16.88
N PRO A 119 -8.55 -8.47 17.84
CA PRO A 119 -8.25 -8.27 19.26
C PRO A 119 -6.74 -8.37 19.50
N GLY A 120 -6.14 -7.32 20.08
CA GLY A 120 -4.69 -7.21 20.25
C GLY A 120 -3.95 -6.48 19.14
N THR A 121 -4.67 -5.89 18.18
CA THR A 121 -4.04 -4.98 17.20
C THR A 121 -3.39 -3.78 17.89
N LYS A 122 -2.23 -3.36 17.36
CA LYS A 122 -1.56 -2.12 17.81
C LYS A 122 -2.24 -0.86 17.29
N MET A 123 -3.13 -0.97 16.31
CA MET A 123 -3.83 0.16 15.71
C MET A 123 -4.84 0.77 16.70
N ALA A 124 -4.49 1.92 17.25
CA ALA A 124 -5.32 2.65 18.22
C ALA A 124 -6.37 3.52 17.54
N PHE A 125 -7.17 2.93 16.65
CA PHE A 125 -8.21 3.59 15.88
C PHE A 125 -9.60 3.10 16.31
N LEU A 126 -10.55 4.02 16.49
CA LEU A 126 -11.88 3.68 16.95
C LEU A 126 -12.79 3.08 15.85
N GLY A 127 -12.37 3.23 14.62
CA GLY A 127 -13.14 2.80 13.45
C GLY A 127 -14.00 3.89 12.84
N ILE A 128 -14.60 3.58 11.72
CA ILE A 128 -15.56 4.42 10.97
C ILE A 128 -16.88 3.68 10.93
N LYS A 129 -17.90 4.22 11.58
CA LYS A 129 -19.20 3.55 11.69
C LYS A 129 -20.02 3.65 10.40
N ASP A 130 -19.94 4.78 9.70
CA ASP A 130 -20.70 5.01 8.48
C ASP A 130 -20.13 4.16 7.33
N ALA A 131 -20.98 3.36 6.70
CA ALA A 131 -20.57 2.45 5.63
C ALA A 131 -20.15 3.20 4.35
N LYS A 132 -20.80 4.33 4.07
CA LYS A 132 -20.49 5.14 2.89
C LYS A 132 -19.13 5.84 3.03
N ASP A 133 -18.80 6.29 4.23
CA ASP A 133 -17.49 6.84 4.57
C ASP A 133 -16.39 5.80 4.38
N ARG A 134 -16.62 4.54 4.81
CA ARG A 134 -15.66 3.44 4.60
C ARG A 134 -15.52 3.09 3.12
N GLU A 135 -16.64 3.02 2.39
CA GLU A 135 -16.63 2.80 0.93
C GLU A 135 -15.80 3.85 0.21
N ASN A 136 -16.04 5.13 0.49
CA ASN A 136 -15.29 6.24 -0.09
C ASN A 136 -13.80 6.17 0.26
N LEU A 137 -13.46 5.86 1.51
CA LEU A 137 -12.08 5.71 1.98
C LEU A 137 -11.37 4.56 1.28
N LEU A 138 -12.00 3.40 1.18
CA LEU A 138 -11.40 2.22 0.55
C LEU A 138 -11.18 2.42 -0.95
N ALA A 139 -12.13 3.06 -1.64
CA ALA A 139 -11.96 3.44 -3.04
C ALA A 139 -10.82 4.45 -3.20
N TYR A 140 -10.70 5.45 -2.33
CA TYR A 140 -9.60 6.41 -2.34
C TYR A 140 -8.25 5.71 -2.16
N ILE A 141 -8.11 4.83 -1.17
CA ILE A 141 -6.88 4.05 -0.96
C ILE A 141 -6.55 3.21 -2.19
N ALA A 142 -7.54 2.52 -2.76
CA ALA A 142 -7.36 1.69 -3.94
C ALA A 142 -6.85 2.50 -5.14
N VAL A 143 -7.41 3.68 -5.38
CA VAL A 143 -7.03 4.55 -6.49
C VAL A 143 -5.63 5.16 -6.27
N GLU A 144 -5.36 5.69 -5.09
CA GLU A 144 -4.08 6.34 -4.78
C GLU A 144 -2.90 5.36 -4.69
N THR A 145 -3.17 4.08 -4.46
CA THR A 145 -2.14 3.04 -4.39
C THR A 145 -2.10 2.15 -5.63
N ALA A 146 -2.91 2.44 -6.65
CA ALA A 146 -2.91 1.71 -7.89
C ALA A 146 -1.60 1.93 -8.66
N LYS A 147 -1.12 0.85 -9.30
CA LYS A 147 -0.03 0.97 -10.27
C LYS A 147 -0.52 1.69 -11.52
N LYS A 148 0.37 2.50 -12.10
CA LYS A 148 0.06 3.17 -13.37
C LYS A 148 -0.34 2.15 -14.42
N PRO A 149 -1.47 2.33 -15.13
CA PRO A 149 -1.83 1.47 -16.26
C PRO A 149 -0.71 1.47 -17.30
N GLN A 150 -0.29 0.30 -17.72
CA GLN A 150 0.72 0.14 -18.79
C GLN A 150 0.07 0.25 -20.14
#